data_19b263807a9d2d59393ef94a48ce234e
#
_entry.id   19b263807a9d2d59393ef94a48ce234e
#
_cell.length_a   1.000
_cell.length_b   1.000
_cell.length_c   1.000
_cell.angle_alpha   90.00
_cell.angle_beta   90.00
_cell.angle_gamma   90.00
#
_symmetry.space_group_name_H-M   'P 1'
#
loop_
_entity.id
_entity.type
_entity.pdbx_description
1 polymer ?
#
loop_
_entity_poly.entity_id
_entity_poly.type
_entity_poly.pdbx_seq_one_letter_code
_entity_poly.pdbx_strand_id
1 'polypeptide(L)'
;MKSYEELLSDIEEDMELMGSSHIVYSMEEAGIVTDYDYLPSDSCTISITLKELQEKLQLQMLYAKVSSHTAGADKNAPKLAVVFPGIGYTADKPLLYYTSRLASKHGYKIHTVSYGTLPENVKGDPEKMKQAFDLALEQTERSLGSIDWNSYGSILFISKSIGTVISSAYASRHDLTVKSILFTPLAETFSLPLAGSIAFHGTADPWAETDSIQKLAAQKDVPLFLTQNANHSLETGDVLTDIFILKTTMERVQRFI
;
A
#
# COMPACT_ATOMS: atom_id res chain seq x y z
N MET A 1 21.71 16.53 -0.19
CA MET A 1 20.71 15.85 -1.03
C MET A 1 19.88 16.96 -1.64
N LYS A 2 19.81 17.05 -2.96
CA LYS A 2 19.00 18.07 -3.65
C LYS A 2 17.53 17.90 -3.27
N SER A 3 16.78 19.01 -3.18
CA SER A 3 15.33 18.95 -2.98
C SER A 3 14.64 18.36 -4.21
N TYR A 4 13.38 17.94 -4.06
CA TYR A 4 12.56 17.46 -5.17
C TYR A 4 12.43 18.52 -6.29
N GLU A 5 12.26 19.77 -5.91
CA GLU A 5 12.13 20.90 -6.86
C GLU A 5 13.43 21.19 -7.61
N GLU A 6 14.58 21.05 -6.92
CA GLU A 6 15.90 21.17 -7.55
C GLU A 6 16.16 20.03 -8.54
N LEU A 7 15.76 18.78 -8.19
CA LEU A 7 15.89 17.61 -9.08
C LEU A 7 14.96 17.72 -10.30
N LEU A 8 13.74 18.20 -10.14
CA LEU A 8 12.83 18.45 -11.26
C LEU A 8 13.34 19.55 -12.18
N SER A 9 13.86 20.64 -11.63
CA SER A 9 14.42 21.73 -12.42
C SER A 9 15.63 21.27 -13.24
N ASP A 10 16.52 20.48 -12.64
CA ASP A 10 17.68 19.90 -13.36
C ASP A 10 17.22 18.99 -14.52
N ILE A 11 16.19 18.16 -14.28
CA ILE A 11 15.65 17.26 -15.31
C ILE A 11 14.94 18.03 -16.42
N GLU A 12 14.19 19.09 -16.11
CA GLU A 12 13.56 19.94 -17.10
C GLU A 12 14.60 20.68 -17.96
N GLU A 13 15.68 21.18 -17.36
CA GLU A 13 16.79 21.84 -18.04
C GLU A 13 17.56 20.86 -18.94
N ASP A 14 17.82 19.64 -18.48
CA ASP A 14 18.45 18.56 -19.27
C ASP A 14 17.57 18.08 -20.43
N MET A 15 16.24 18.06 -20.26
CA MET A 15 15.28 17.71 -21.31
C MET A 15 15.27 18.74 -22.45
N GLU A 16 15.40 20.02 -22.15
CA GLU A 16 15.46 21.09 -23.15
C GLU A 16 16.78 21.10 -23.91
N LEU A 17 17.89 20.71 -23.27
CA LEU A 17 19.24 20.83 -23.80
C LEU A 17 19.76 19.61 -24.58
N MET A 18 19.41 18.39 -24.20
CA MET A 18 20.17 17.21 -24.63
C MET A 18 19.37 15.97 -25.09
N GLY A 19 18.04 15.97 -24.99
CA GLY A 19 17.21 14.85 -25.41
C GLY A 19 17.17 13.66 -24.43
N SER A 20 16.38 12.64 -24.77
CA SER A 20 15.96 11.56 -23.88
C SER A 20 17.06 10.69 -23.24
N SER A 21 18.23 10.57 -23.86
CA SER A 21 19.33 9.76 -23.32
C SER A 21 20.02 10.37 -22.09
N HIS A 22 19.96 11.69 -21.95
CA HIS A 22 20.57 12.40 -20.82
C HIS A 22 19.70 12.30 -19.55
N ILE A 23 18.39 12.25 -19.72
CA ILE A 23 17.45 12.06 -18.61
C ILE A 23 17.73 10.75 -17.90
N VAL A 24 18.04 9.71 -18.64
CA VAL A 24 18.36 8.39 -18.10
C VAL A 24 19.61 8.45 -17.23
N TYR A 25 20.65 9.14 -17.67
CA TYR A 25 21.91 9.28 -16.92
C TYR A 25 21.72 10.07 -15.63
N SER A 26 20.98 11.18 -15.67
CA SER A 26 20.66 11.96 -14.46
C SER A 26 19.79 11.18 -13.47
N MET A 27 18.93 10.31 -13.95
CA MET A 27 18.14 9.38 -13.13
C MET A 27 19.00 8.30 -12.46
N GLU A 28 20.02 7.77 -13.14
CA GLU A 28 20.99 6.83 -12.57
C GLU A 28 21.81 7.49 -11.46
N GLU A 29 22.34 8.70 -11.66
CA GLU A 29 23.06 9.45 -10.65
C GLU A 29 22.20 9.77 -9.43
N ALA A 30 20.90 10.01 -9.62
CA ALA A 30 19.95 10.23 -8.54
C ALA A 30 19.50 8.92 -7.85
N GLY A 31 19.92 7.74 -8.34
CA GLY A 31 19.51 6.44 -7.82
C GLY A 31 18.06 6.08 -8.11
N ILE A 32 17.48 6.67 -9.16
CA ILE A 32 16.06 6.54 -9.50
C ILE A 32 15.81 5.43 -10.53
N VAL A 33 16.82 5.03 -11.29
CA VAL A 33 16.70 4.01 -12.32
C VAL A 33 16.87 2.62 -11.73
N THR A 34 15.91 1.78 -11.96
CA THR A 34 15.82 0.48 -11.31
C THR A 34 15.85 -0.72 -12.25
N ASP A 35 15.64 -0.60 -13.56
CA ASP A 35 15.42 -1.76 -14.44
C ASP A 35 16.12 -1.65 -15.82
N TYR A 36 17.41 -1.30 -15.82
CA TYR A 36 18.22 -1.30 -17.06
C TYR A 36 18.53 -2.69 -17.62
N ASP A 37 18.46 -3.72 -16.77
CA ASP A 37 18.89 -5.08 -17.13
C ASP A 37 17.97 -5.81 -18.13
N TYR A 38 16.87 -5.18 -18.56
CA TYR A 38 15.87 -5.79 -19.45
C TYR A 38 15.71 -5.14 -20.81
N LEU A 39 16.59 -4.22 -21.20
CA LEU A 39 16.54 -3.65 -22.55
C LEU A 39 17.42 -4.45 -23.50
N PRO A 40 16.84 -4.97 -24.60
CA PRO A 40 17.66 -5.55 -25.66
C PRO A 40 18.59 -4.49 -26.23
N SER A 41 19.81 -4.87 -26.55
CA SER A 41 20.95 -4.04 -26.99
C SER A 41 20.73 -3.22 -28.25
N ASP A 42 19.55 -3.26 -28.86
CA ASP A 42 19.22 -2.57 -30.10
C ASP A 42 18.19 -1.46 -29.83
N SER A 43 18.71 -0.25 -29.64
CA SER A 43 18.04 1.05 -29.86
C SER A 43 16.57 1.18 -29.43
N CYS A 44 16.22 0.85 -28.20
CA CYS A 44 14.94 1.28 -27.64
C CYS A 44 15.09 2.64 -26.95
N THR A 45 14.55 3.68 -27.56
CA THR A 45 14.32 4.96 -26.91
C THR A 45 13.19 4.79 -25.90
N ILE A 46 13.50 4.75 -24.59
CA ILE A 46 12.46 4.81 -23.56
C ILE A 46 12.00 6.26 -23.48
N SER A 47 10.88 6.58 -24.07
CA SER A 47 10.20 7.84 -23.78
C SER A 47 9.40 7.71 -22.49
N ILE A 48 9.99 8.09 -21.37
CA ILE A 48 9.24 8.32 -20.13
C ILE A 48 8.66 9.72 -20.24
N THR A 49 7.34 9.85 -20.12
CA THR A 49 6.72 11.17 -20.06
C THR A 49 7.13 11.87 -18.76
N LEU A 50 7.23 13.20 -18.78
CA LEU A 50 7.51 14.00 -17.58
C LEU A 50 6.56 13.67 -16.44
N LYS A 51 5.30 13.36 -16.73
CA LYS A 51 4.30 12.94 -15.78
C LYS A 51 4.64 11.61 -15.11
N GLU A 52 5.07 10.60 -15.88
CA GLU A 52 5.48 9.31 -15.33
C GLU A 52 6.75 9.43 -14.47
N LEU A 53 7.66 10.32 -14.83
CA LEU A 53 8.85 10.62 -14.06
C LEU A 53 8.47 11.29 -12.73
N GLN A 54 7.59 12.30 -12.76
CA GLN A 54 7.08 12.96 -11.55
C GLN A 54 6.39 11.98 -10.62
N GLU A 55 5.56 11.07 -11.15
CA GLU A 55 4.90 10.02 -10.36
C GLU A 55 5.93 9.08 -9.72
N LYS A 56 6.97 8.66 -10.45
CA LYS A 56 8.04 7.81 -9.90
C LYS A 56 8.84 8.50 -8.79
N LEU A 57 9.19 9.77 -8.96
CA LEU A 57 9.91 10.56 -7.95
C LEU A 57 9.06 10.78 -6.70
N GLN A 58 7.79 11.14 -6.86
CA GLN A 58 6.86 11.27 -5.73
C GLN A 58 6.75 9.95 -4.95
N LEU A 59 6.63 8.82 -5.65
CA LEU A 59 6.57 7.49 -5.05
C LEU A 59 7.82 7.17 -4.23
N GLN A 60 9.02 7.45 -4.75
CA GLN A 60 10.27 7.19 -4.01
C GLN A 60 10.38 8.06 -2.77
N MET A 61 10.01 9.35 -2.85
CA MET A 61 10.01 10.23 -1.68
C MET A 61 8.99 9.76 -0.62
N LEU A 62 7.82 9.30 -1.05
CA LEU A 62 6.81 8.76 -0.15
C LEU A 62 7.29 7.47 0.52
N TYR A 63 7.91 6.56 -0.22
CA TYR A 63 8.49 5.34 0.36
C TYR A 63 9.64 5.66 1.32
N ALA A 64 10.52 6.62 1.00
CA ALA A 64 11.58 7.06 1.89
C ALA A 64 11.02 7.66 3.19
N LYS A 65 9.99 8.50 3.11
CA LYS A 65 9.30 9.08 4.26
C LYS A 65 8.68 8.00 5.15
N VAL A 66 7.97 7.03 4.55
CA VAL A 66 7.38 5.91 5.30
C VAL A 66 8.44 5.03 5.93
N SER A 67 9.52 4.72 5.20
CA SER A 67 10.62 3.89 5.71
C SER A 67 11.39 4.55 6.86
N SER A 68 11.45 5.88 6.93
CA SER A 68 12.11 6.59 8.03
C SER A 68 11.42 6.39 9.39
N HIS A 69 10.12 6.10 9.41
CA HIS A 69 9.36 5.81 10.64
C HIS A 69 9.70 4.45 11.26
N THR A 70 10.33 3.55 10.48
CA THR A 70 10.73 2.21 10.94
C THR A 70 12.26 2.05 11.07
N ALA A 71 13.02 3.14 10.95
CA ALA A 71 14.47 3.13 11.06
C ALA A 71 14.90 2.90 12.53
N GLY A 72 15.53 1.75 12.78
CA GLY A 72 16.04 1.35 14.10
C GLY A 72 15.86 -0.12 14.45
N ALA A 73 15.11 -0.89 13.62
CA ALA A 73 14.91 -2.31 13.85
C ALA A 73 16.20 -3.13 13.62
N ASP A 74 16.49 -4.07 14.53
CA ASP A 74 17.52 -5.08 14.30
C ASP A 74 17.20 -5.88 13.04
N LYS A 75 18.10 -5.84 12.06
CA LYS A 75 17.94 -6.54 10.77
C LYS A 75 17.83 -8.06 10.91
N ASN A 76 18.27 -8.62 12.03
CA ASN A 76 18.21 -10.05 12.34
C ASN A 76 16.97 -10.43 13.17
N ALA A 77 16.21 -9.46 13.67
CA ALA A 77 15.02 -9.75 14.45
C ALA A 77 13.93 -10.37 13.56
N PRO A 78 13.11 -11.29 14.11
CA PRO A 78 11.98 -11.87 13.39
C PRO A 78 11.04 -10.80 12.84
N LYS A 79 10.38 -11.12 11.71
CA LYS A 79 9.40 -10.23 11.08
C LYS A 79 8.02 -10.89 11.08
N LEU A 80 6.98 -10.14 11.38
CA LEU A 80 5.60 -10.63 11.40
C LEU A 80 4.72 -9.79 10.46
N ALA A 81 3.99 -10.47 9.57
CA ALA A 81 2.92 -9.87 8.80
C ALA A 81 1.57 -10.42 9.27
N VAL A 82 0.64 -9.52 9.59
CA VAL A 82 -0.72 -9.87 9.98
C VAL A 82 -1.69 -9.45 8.89
N VAL A 83 -2.52 -10.40 8.45
CA VAL A 83 -3.50 -10.20 7.39
C VAL A 83 -4.88 -10.01 7.99
N PHE A 84 -5.53 -8.89 7.62
CA PHE A 84 -6.87 -8.51 8.06
C PHE A 84 -7.82 -8.51 6.86
N PRO A 85 -8.58 -9.58 6.64
CA PRO A 85 -9.50 -9.69 5.51
C PRO A 85 -10.65 -8.67 5.55
N GLY A 86 -11.36 -8.53 4.43
CA GLY A 86 -12.64 -7.83 4.36
C GLY A 86 -13.83 -8.78 4.52
N ILE A 87 -15.04 -8.24 4.65
CA ILE A 87 -16.27 -9.02 4.56
C ILE A 87 -16.40 -9.50 3.11
N GLY A 88 -16.47 -10.83 2.90
CA GLY A 88 -16.53 -11.43 1.56
C GLY A 88 -15.23 -11.38 0.75
N TYR A 89 -14.15 -10.78 1.30
CA TYR A 89 -12.83 -10.77 0.69
C TYR A 89 -11.82 -11.47 1.59
N THR A 90 -11.73 -12.79 1.43
CA THR A 90 -10.86 -13.66 2.24
C THR A 90 -9.38 -13.46 1.94
N ALA A 91 -8.50 -14.03 2.78
CA ALA A 91 -7.05 -13.97 2.60
C ALA A 91 -6.55 -14.69 1.32
N ASP A 92 -7.37 -15.58 0.74
CA ASP A 92 -7.08 -16.31 -0.50
C ASP A 92 -7.39 -15.49 -1.77
N LYS A 93 -8.03 -14.34 -1.63
CA LYS A 93 -8.30 -13.43 -2.75
C LYS A 93 -7.02 -12.71 -3.19
N PRO A 94 -6.90 -12.33 -4.48
CA PRO A 94 -5.65 -11.94 -5.12
C PRO A 94 -4.82 -10.89 -4.36
N LEU A 95 -5.42 -9.78 -3.93
CA LEU A 95 -4.68 -8.69 -3.26
C LEU A 95 -4.00 -9.18 -1.97
N LEU A 96 -4.75 -9.88 -1.12
CA LEU A 96 -4.23 -10.38 0.17
C LEU A 96 -3.29 -11.58 -0.03
N TYR A 97 -3.66 -12.50 -0.91
CA TYR A 97 -2.86 -13.68 -1.22
C TYR A 97 -1.47 -13.31 -1.73
N TYR A 98 -1.38 -12.52 -2.82
CA TYR A 98 -0.09 -12.18 -3.40
C TYR A 98 0.74 -11.26 -2.51
N THR A 99 0.11 -10.33 -1.78
CA THR A 99 0.81 -9.51 -0.78
C THR A 99 1.42 -10.37 0.33
N SER A 100 0.69 -11.36 0.83
CA SER A 100 1.20 -12.32 1.82
C SER A 100 2.37 -13.13 1.27
N ARG A 101 2.32 -13.55 -0.01
CA ARG A 101 3.44 -14.25 -0.68
C ARG A 101 4.66 -13.36 -0.80
N LEU A 102 4.49 -12.08 -1.15
CA LEU A 102 5.59 -11.11 -1.19
C LEU A 102 6.18 -10.91 0.22
N ALA A 103 5.36 -10.67 1.23
CA ALA A 103 5.82 -10.53 2.61
C ALA A 103 6.59 -11.77 3.08
N SER A 104 6.08 -12.97 2.81
CA SER A 104 6.77 -14.22 3.12
C SER A 104 8.13 -14.32 2.43
N LYS A 105 8.24 -13.92 1.14
CA LYS A 105 9.51 -13.86 0.41
C LYS A 105 10.51 -12.88 1.04
N HIS A 106 10.00 -11.81 1.68
CA HIS A 106 10.81 -10.83 2.41
C HIS A 106 11.08 -11.22 3.88
N GLY A 107 10.82 -12.48 4.26
CA GLY A 107 11.15 -13.05 5.56
C GLY A 107 10.11 -12.81 6.66
N TYR A 108 8.91 -12.32 6.32
CA TYR A 108 7.82 -12.20 7.29
C TYR A 108 7.15 -13.55 7.54
N LYS A 109 6.94 -13.88 8.81
CA LYS A 109 5.99 -14.91 9.22
C LYS A 109 4.57 -14.36 9.01
N ILE A 110 3.70 -15.16 8.40
CA ILE A 110 2.33 -14.71 8.09
C ILE A 110 1.36 -15.23 9.16
N HIS A 111 0.57 -14.34 9.72
CA HIS A 111 -0.57 -14.65 10.57
C HIS A 111 -1.83 -14.05 9.92
N THR A 112 -2.88 -14.84 9.79
CA THR A 112 -4.15 -14.37 9.21
C THR A 112 -5.21 -14.35 10.29
N VAL A 113 -5.85 -13.19 10.49
CA VAL A 113 -6.98 -13.02 11.39
C VAL A 113 -8.23 -13.62 10.77
N SER A 114 -8.99 -14.37 11.56
CA SER A 114 -10.31 -14.87 11.19
C SER A 114 -11.35 -14.24 12.11
N TYR A 115 -12.37 -13.63 11.50
CA TYR A 115 -13.44 -12.96 12.26
C TYR A 115 -14.62 -13.88 12.59
N GLY A 116 -14.57 -15.16 12.17
CA GLY A 116 -15.73 -16.05 12.26
C GLY A 116 -16.91 -15.55 11.42
N THR A 117 -18.12 -15.71 11.93
CA THR A 117 -19.34 -15.25 11.25
C THR A 117 -19.59 -13.76 11.55
N LEU A 118 -19.56 -12.93 10.54
CA LEU A 118 -19.95 -11.51 10.62
C LEU A 118 -21.37 -11.30 10.06
N PRO A 119 -22.06 -10.21 10.45
CA PRO A 119 -23.34 -9.84 9.85
C PRO A 119 -23.26 -9.70 8.34
N GLU A 120 -24.27 -10.21 7.66
CA GLU A 120 -24.44 -10.05 6.21
C GLU A 120 -25.20 -8.77 5.86
N ASN A 121 -25.10 -8.34 4.59
CA ASN A 121 -25.80 -7.16 4.07
C ASN A 121 -25.59 -5.88 4.91
N VAL A 122 -24.33 -5.64 5.25
CA VAL A 122 -23.92 -4.48 6.09
C VAL A 122 -23.91 -3.16 5.31
N LYS A 123 -23.89 -3.20 3.97
CA LYS A 123 -23.84 -2.00 3.13
C LYS A 123 -25.11 -1.17 3.29
N GLY A 124 -24.95 0.11 3.63
CA GLY A 124 -26.08 1.02 3.84
C GLY A 124 -26.77 0.86 5.22
N ASP A 125 -26.26 -0.01 6.09
CA ASP A 125 -26.75 -0.21 7.45
C ASP A 125 -25.63 0.09 8.46
N PRO A 126 -25.58 1.32 9.03
CA PRO A 126 -24.53 1.73 9.96
C PRO A 126 -24.47 0.88 11.24
N GLU A 127 -25.65 0.39 11.71
CA GLU A 127 -25.70 -0.42 12.93
C GLU A 127 -25.10 -1.81 12.70
N LYS A 128 -25.46 -2.46 11.60
CA LYS A 128 -24.84 -3.73 11.23
C LYS A 128 -23.36 -3.58 10.93
N MET A 129 -22.94 -2.48 10.29
CA MET A 129 -21.52 -2.22 10.06
C MET A 129 -20.78 -2.06 11.39
N LYS A 130 -21.33 -1.32 12.34
CA LYS A 130 -20.76 -1.19 13.67
C LYS A 130 -20.69 -2.54 14.39
N GLN A 131 -21.74 -3.35 14.33
CA GLN A 131 -21.76 -4.69 14.90
C GLN A 131 -20.68 -5.59 14.27
N ALA A 132 -20.54 -5.54 12.94
CA ALA A 132 -19.50 -6.27 12.22
C ALA A 132 -18.09 -5.85 12.67
N PHE A 133 -17.86 -4.54 12.82
CA PHE A 133 -16.60 -4.00 13.33
C PHE A 133 -16.32 -4.47 14.76
N ASP A 134 -17.29 -4.35 15.68
CA ASP A 134 -17.11 -4.72 17.09
C ASP A 134 -16.79 -6.22 17.24
N LEU A 135 -17.51 -7.08 16.52
CA LEU A 135 -17.26 -8.52 16.50
C LEU A 135 -15.88 -8.87 15.89
N ALA A 136 -15.56 -8.26 14.75
CA ALA A 136 -14.28 -8.53 14.09
C ALA A 136 -13.10 -8.06 14.93
N LEU A 137 -13.23 -6.91 15.61
CA LEU A 137 -12.18 -6.41 16.50
C LEU A 137 -12.02 -7.32 17.74
N GLU A 138 -13.12 -7.80 18.34
CA GLU A 138 -13.07 -8.76 19.42
C GLU A 138 -12.36 -10.08 19.02
N GLN A 139 -12.68 -10.61 17.83
CA GLN A 139 -12.00 -11.80 17.31
C GLN A 139 -10.51 -11.53 17.01
N THR A 140 -10.18 -10.32 16.56
CA THR A 140 -8.80 -9.89 16.37
C THR A 140 -8.04 -9.88 17.69
N GLU A 141 -8.60 -9.30 18.75
CA GLU A 141 -8.01 -9.29 20.10
C GLU A 141 -7.73 -10.71 20.59
N ARG A 142 -8.67 -11.64 20.38
CA ARG A 142 -8.46 -13.06 20.75
C ARG A 142 -7.38 -13.74 19.90
N SER A 143 -7.38 -13.49 18.59
CA SER A 143 -6.42 -14.12 17.65
C SER A 143 -4.99 -13.66 17.88
N LEU A 144 -4.80 -12.39 18.24
CA LEU A 144 -3.49 -11.75 18.39
C LEU A 144 -3.02 -11.66 19.86
N GLY A 145 -3.87 -12.00 20.82
CA GLY A 145 -3.61 -11.79 22.25
C GLY A 145 -2.43 -12.60 22.81
N SER A 146 -1.98 -13.66 22.12
CA SER A 146 -0.80 -14.46 22.50
C SER A 146 0.51 -13.99 21.84
N ILE A 147 0.46 -12.97 20.99
CA ILE A 147 1.63 -12.48 20.26
C ILE A 147 2.44 -11.54 21.15
N ASP A 148 3.70 -11.88 21.39
CA ASP A 148 4.67 -10.96 21.97
C ASP A 148 5.21 -10.03 20.88
N TRP A 149 4.60 -8.85 20.75
CA TRP A 149 4.92 -7.86 19.76
C TRP A 149 6.38 -7.36 19.85
N ASN A 150 6.95 -7.33 21.05
CA ASN A 150 8.32 -6.87 21.29
C ASN A 150 9.38 -7.85 20.77
N SER A 151 8.98 -9.09 20.47
CA SER A 151 9.89 -10.07 19.86
C SER A 151 10.14 -9.84 18.36
N TYR A 152 9.41 -8.94 17.71
CA TYR A 152 9.53 -8.69 16.28
C TYR A 152 10.20 -7.34 16.00
N GLY A 153 11.22 -7.36 15.15
CA GLY A 153 11.91 -6.13 14.69
C GLY A 153 11.16 -5.40 13.56
N SER A 154 10.21 -6.07 12.91
CA SER A 154 9.36 -5.44 11.88
C SER A 154 7.99 -6.08 11.87
N ILE A 155 6.95 -5.23 11.91
CA ILE A 155 5.55 -5.63 11.89
C ILE A 155 4.90 -5.01 10.65
N LEU A 156 4.24 -5.84 9.83
CA LEU A 156 3.51 -5.44 8.64
C LEU A 156 2.03 -5.82 8.78
N PHE A 157 1.13 -4.86 8.65
CA PHE A 157 -0.30 -5.12 8.57
C PHE A 157 -0.75 -5.04 7.11
N ILE A 158 -1.44 -6.09 6.65
CA ILE A 158 -1.98 -6.23 5.30
C ILE A 158 -3.49 -6.30 5.43
N SER A 159 -4.20 -5.28 4.99
CA SER A 159 -5.61 -5.14 5.33
C SER A 159 -6.47 -4.74 4.13
N LYS A 160 -7.74 -5.13 4.14
CA LYS A 160 -8.72 -4.92 3.07
C LYS A 160 -10.06 -4.48 3.62
N SER A 161 -10.63 -3.38 3.06
CA SER A 161 -11.99 -2.92 3.40
C SER A 161 -12.16 -2.68 4.91
N ILE A 162 -13.15 -3.28 5.57
CA ILE A 162 -13.33 -3.20 7.04
C ILE A 162 -12.06 -3.63 7.78
N GLY A 163 -11.28 -4.56 7.23
CA GLY A 163 -10.00 -4.97 7.79
C GLY A 163 -9.02 -3.81 7.95
N THR A 164 -9.13 -2.74 7.15
CA THR A 164 -8.29 -1.54 7.31
C THR A 164 -8.65 -0.73 8.55
N VAL A 165 -9.92 -0.67 8.89
CA VAL A 165 -10.39 -0.03 10.13
C VAL A 165 -9.96 -0.86 11.34
N ILE A 166 -10.16 -2.19 11.27
CA ILE A 166 -9.83 -3.13 12.35
C ILE A 166 -8.33 -3.12 12.64
N SER A 167 -7.48 -3.25 11.61
CA SER A 167 -6.03 -3.26 11.77
C SER A 167 -5.50 -1.97 12.37
N SER A 168 -6.01 -0.82 11.91
CA SER A 168 -5.60 0.50 12.41
C SER A 168 -6.10 0.74 13.85
N ALA A 169 -7.33 0.29 14.17
CA ALA A 169 -7.87 0.36 15.54
C ALA A 169 -7.08 -0.53 16.50
N TYR A 170 -6.73 -1.75 16.07
CA TYR A 170 -5.90 -2.65 16.85
C TYR A 170 -4.51 -2.07 17.11
N ALA A 171 -3.82 -1.59 16.06
CA ALA A 171 -2.52 -0.95 16.20
C ALA A 171 -2.55 0.23 17.18
N SER A 172 -3.57 1.08 17.06
CA SER A 172 -3.76 2.25 17.93
C SER A 172 -4.02 1.86 19.40
N ARG A 173 -4.84 0.81 19.65
CA ARG A 173 -5.13 0.34 21.01
C ARG A 173 -3.93 -0.23 21.74
N HIS A 174 -3.06 -0.88 21.00
CA HIS A 174 -1.87 -1.55 21.53
C HIS A 174 -0.59 -0.74 21.37
N ASP A 175 -0.68 0.52 20.94
CA ASP A 175 0.43 1.43 20.71
C ASP A 175 1.54 0.80 19.84
N LEU A 176 1.14 0.07 18.79
CA LEU A 176 2.05 -0.63 17.91
C LEU A 176 2.58 0.27 16.80
N THR A 177 3.89 0.26 16.61
CA THR A 177 4.52 0.85 15.43
C THR A 177 4.56 -0.19 14.31
N VAL A 178 3.76 0.01 13.26
CA VAL A 178 3.58 -0.95 12.17
C VAL A 178 3.73 -0.27 10.81
N LYS A 179 4.20 -1.02 9.81
CA LYS A 179 3.95 -0.71 8.40
C LYS A 179 2.56 -1.22 8.03
N SER A 180 1.79 -0.48 7.22
CA SER A 180 0.46 -0.92 6.83
C SER A 180 0.21 -0.79 5.33
N ILE A 181 -0.37 -1.82 4.74
CA ILE A 181 -0.87 -1.84 3.37
C ILE A 181 -2.39 -1.88 3.46
N LEU A 182 -3.02 -0.80 2.98
CA LEU A 182 -4.46 -0.57 3.08
C LEU A 182 -5.11 -0.72 1.69
N PHE A 183 -5.73 -1.84 1.42
CA PHE A 183 -6.48 -2.05 0.18
C PHE A 183 -7.92 -1.59 0.33
N THR A 184 -8.34 -0.68 -0.52
CA THR A 184 -9.67 -0.06 -0.57
C THR A 184 -10.18 0.31 0.84
N PRO A 185 -9.45 1.23 1.52
CA PRO A 185 -9.81 1.62 2.87
C PRO A 185 -11.17 2.32 2.89
N LEU A 186 -11.89 2.14 3.99
CA LEU A 186 -13.10 2.88 4.30
C LEU A 186 -12.72 4.25 4.91
N ALA A 187 -13.64 5.21 4.85
CA ALA A 187 -13.40 6.56 5.40
C ALA A 187 -13.02 6.55 6.89
N GLU A 188 -13.63 5.64 7.66
CA GLU A 188 -13.39 5.45 9.09
C GLU A 188 -11.93 5.08 9.41
N THR A 189 -11.22 4.44 8.48
CA THR A 189 -9.79 4.12 8.63
C THR A 189 -8.96 5.36 8.91
N PHE A 190 -9.30 6.46 8.25
CA PHE A 190 -8.56 7.71 8.35
C PHE A 190 -8.83 8.51 9.62
N SER A 191 -9.75 8.08 10.48
CA SER A 191 -9.89 8.64 11.82
C SER A 191 -8.80 8.18 12.79
N LEU A 192 -8.05 7.14 12.42
CA LEU A 192 -7.02 6.48 13.23
C LEU A 192 -5.60 6.94 12.85
N PRO A 193 -4.59 6.66 13.69
CA PRO A 193 -3.18 6.86 13.33
C PRO A 193 -2.78 5.93 12.17
N LEU A 194 -2.15 6.48 11.13
CA LEU A 194 -1.75 5.75 9.91
C LEU A 194 -0.30 6.01 9.50
N ALA A 195 0.55 6.44 10.42
CA ALA A 195 1.97 6.59 10.15
C ALA A 195 2.56 5.26 9.63
N GLY A 196 3.38 5.34 8.58
CA GLY A 196 3.95 4.12 7.98
C GLY A 196 2.99 3.32 7.09
N SER A 197 1.89 3.94 6.59
CA SER A 197 0.91 3.27 5.73
C SER A 197 1.02 3.69 4.27
N ILE A 198 0.60 2.79 3.37
CA ILE A 198 0.24 3.09 1.98
C ILE A 198 -1.18 2.59 1.71
N ALA A 199 -1.89 3.24 0.79
CA ALA A 199 -3.27 2.89 0.46
C ALA A 199 -3.49 2.74 -1.05
N PHE A 200 -4.42 1.86 -1.42
CA PHE A 200 -4.86 1.61 -2.79
C PHE A 200 -6.36 1.76 -2.88
N HIS A 201 -6.87 2.49 -3.87
CA HIS A 201 -8.29 2.75 -4.02
C HIS A 201 -8.71 2.71 -5.49
N GLY A 202 -9.89 2.15 -5.78
CA GLY A 202 -10.48 2.13 -7.10
C GLY A 202 -11.44 3.29 -7.31
N THR A 203 -11.35 4.00 -8.45
CA THR A 203 -12.18 5.19 -8.68
C THR A 203 -13.67 4.87 -8.93
N ALA A 204 -14.03 3.61 -9.16
CA ALA A 204 -15.42 3.13 -9.25
C ALA A 204 -15.82 2.32 -8.01
N ASP A 205 -15.17 2.54 -6.87
CA ASP A 205 -15.47 1.86 -5.62
C ASP A 205 -16.83 2.33 -5.06
N PRO A 206 -17.84 1.45 -4.95
CA PRO A 206 -19.17 1.86 -4.48
C PRO A 206 -19.27 1.96 -2.94
N TRP A 207 -18.19 1.66 -2.20
CA TRP A 207 -18.18 1.71 -0.72
C TRP A 207 -17.60 3.00 -0.16
N ALA A 208 -16.76 3.68 -0.94
CA ALA A 208 -16.10 4.89 -0.49
C ALA A 208 -15.88 5.84 -1.69
N GLU A 209 -16.33 7.07 -1.54
CA GLU A 209 -16.19 8.09 -2.57
C GLU A 209 -14.72 8.50 -2.74
N THR A 210 -14.24 8.52 -3.98
CA THR A 210 -12.84 8.76 -4.31
C THR A 210 -12.32 10.09 -3.79
N ASP A 211 -13.06 11.20 -4.01
CA ASP A 211 -12.63 12.53 -3.57
C ASP A 211 -12.51 12.63 -2.04
N SER A 212 -13.41 11.94 -1.34
CA SER A 212 -13.36 11.84 0.12
C SER A 212 -12.11 11.09 0.58
N ILE A 213 -11.84 9.92 0.00
CA ILE A 213 -10.66 9.11 0.33
C ILE A 213 -9.36 9.86 0.01
N GLN A 214 -9.29 10.59 -1.11
CA GLN A 214 -8.13 11.41 -1.46
C GLN A 214 -7.85 12.51 -0.43
N LYS A 215 -8.89 13.24 -0.02
CA LYS A 215 -8.77 14.29 1.00
C LYS A 215 -8.32 13.73 2.35
N LEU A 216 -8.91 12.62 2.77
CA LEU A 216 -8.58 11.96 4.04
C LEU A 216 -7.15 11.40 4.03
N ALA A 217 -6.74 10.76 2.95
CA ALA A 217 -5.38 10.26 2.78
C ALA A 217 -4.35 11.39 2.81
N ALA A 218 -4.62 12.51 2.12
CA ALA A 218 -3.75 13.68 2.14
C ALA A 218 -3.63 14.30 3.54
N GLN A 219 -4.74 14.40 4.30
CA GLN A 219 -4.74 14.91 5.67
C GLN A 219 -3.91 14.04 6.64
N LYS A 220 -3.75 12.76 6.33
CA LYS A 220 -3.00 11.79 7.13
C LYS A 220 -1.61 11.51 6.60
N ASP A 221 -1.18 12.20 5.55
CA ASP A 221 0.10 11.94 4.87
C ASP A 221 0.23 10.47 4.40
N VAL A 222 -0.88 9.83 4.02
CA VAL A 222 -0.90 8.46 3.51
C VAL A 222 -0.79 8.47 2.00
N PRO A 223 0.28 7.89 1.41
CA PRO A 223 0.39 7.70 -0.03
C PRO A 223 -0.81 6.89 -0.55
N LEU A 224 -1.57 7.47 -1.48
CA LEU A 224 -2.75 6.86 -2.07
C LEU A 224 -2.55 6.58 -3.55
N PHE A 225 -2.69 5.32 -3.94
CA PHE A 225 -2.64 4.87 -5.33
C PHE A 225 -4.04 4.66 -5.87
N LEU A 226 -4.42 5.47 -6.85
CA LEU A 226 -5.71 5.35 -7.51
C LEU A 226 -5.62 4.41 -8.70
N THR A 227 -6.63 3.55 -8.85
CA THR A 227 -6.84 2.70 -10.01
C THR A 227 -8.12 3.12 -10.71
N GLN A 228 -7.96 3.64 -11.93
CA GLN A 228 -9.09 4.17 -12.72
C GLN A 228 -10.10 3.05 -13.07
N ASN A 229 -11.38 3.36 -12.94
CA ASN A 229 -12.51 2.48 -13.23
C ASN A 229 -12.54 1.17 -12.43
N ALA A 230 -11.68 1.00 -11.44
CA ALA A 230 -11.66 -0.20 -10.61
C ALA A 230 -12.65 -0.08 -9.45
N ASN A 231 -13.27 -1.19 -9.12
CA ASN A 231 -14.23 -1.35 -8.03
C ASN A 231 -13.55 -1.57 -6.67
N HIS A 232 -14.34 -1.95 -5.66
CA HIS A 232 -13.84 -2.25 -4.31
C HIS A 232 -12.85 -3.41 -4.22
N SER A 233 -12.71 -4.25 -5.25
CA SER A 233 -11.70 -5.32 -5.34
C SER A 233 -10.46 -4.92 -6.14
N LEU A 234 -10.38 -3.67 -6.62
CA LEU A 234 -9.43 -3.17 -7.61
C LEU A 234 -9.55 -3.91 -8.94
N GLU A 235 -10.78 -4.24 -9.33
CA GLU A 235 -11.12 -4.93 -10.57
C GLU A 235 -12.02 -4.04 -11.43
N THR A 236 -11.84 -4.09 -12.74
CA THR A 236 -12.66 -3.36 -13.75
C THR A 236 -13.73 -4.24 -14.38
N GLY A 237 -13.56 -5.56 -14.25
CA GLY A 237 -14.38 -6.59 -14.91
C GLY A 237 -13.81 -7.05 -16.24
N ASP A 238 -12.73 -6.43 -16.76
CA ASP A 238 -11.94 -6.97 -17.86
C ASP A 238 -10.75 -7.75 -17.29
N VAL A 239 -10.71 -9.06 -17.57
CA VAL A 239 -9.76 -9.98 -16.93
C VAL A 239 -8.30 -9.62 -17.19
N LEU A 240 -7.94 -9.19 -18.39
CA LEU A 240 -6.55 -8.87 -18.72
C LEU A 240 -6.13 -7.55 -18.08
N THR A 241 -7.02 -6.57 -18.06
CA THR A 241 -6.84 -5.31 -17.33
C THR A 241 -6.68 -5.57 -15.83
N ASP A 242 -7.50 -6.44 -15.25
CA ASP A 242 -7.47 -6.77 -13.82
C ASP A 242 -6.15 -7.48 -13.43
N ILE A 243 -5.62 -8.37 -14.29
CA ILE A 243 -4.31 -8.99 -14.10
C ILE A 243 -3.19 -7.93 -14.15
N PHE A 244 -3.27 -6.96 -15.06
CA PHE A 244 -2.30 -5.87 -15.15
C PHE A 244 -2.36 -4.96 -13.92
N ILE A 245 -3.56 -4.60 -13.46
CA ILE A 245 -3.78 -3.84 -12.22
C ILE A 245 -3.17 -4.58 -11.03
N LEU A 246 -3.45 -5.88 -10.91
CA LEU A 246 -2.89 -6.70 -9.83
C LEU A 246 -1.35 -6.70 -9.87
N LYS A 247 -0.74 -6.91 -11.04
CA LYS A 247 0.72 -6.87 -11.22
C LYS A 247 1.29 -5.53 -10.75
N THR A 248 0.76 -4.42 -11.26
CA THR A 248 1.22 -3.06 -10.92
C THR A 248 1.05 -2.76 -9.42
N THR A 249 -0.05 -3.20 -8.82
CA THR A 249 -0.30 -3.08 -7.39
C THR A 249 0.75 -3.86 -6.59
N MET A 250 1.06 -5.10 -6.99
CA MET A 250 2.07 -5.94 -6.32
C MET A 250 3.49 -5.38 -6.47
N GLU A 251 3.83 -4.75 -7.58
CA GLU A 251 5.12 -4.06 -7.77
C GLU A 251 5.28 -2.90 -6.76
N ARG A 252 4.22 -2.12 -6.53
CA ARG A 252 4.21 -1.05 -5.53
C ARG A 252 4.32 -1.62 -4.11
N VAL A 253 3.59 -2.68 -3.82
CA VAL A 253 3.67 -3.41 -2.54
C VAL A 253 5.08 -3.95 -2.29
N GLN A 254 5.71 -4.56 -3.30
CA GLN A 254 7.06 -5.13 -3.18
C GLN A 254 8.10 -4.06 -2.83
N ARG A 255 7.98 -2.85 -3.39
CA ARG A 255 8.87 -1.74 -3.06
C ARG A 255 8.66 -1.19 -1.65
N PHE A 256 7.45 -1.33 -1.13
CA PHE A 256 7.09 -0.86 0.21
C PHE A 256 7.54 -1.82 1.33
N ILE A 257 7.49 -3.14 1.12
CA ILE A 257 7.89 -4.17 2.10
C ILE A 257 9.40 -4.15 2.34
#